data_cb7deaa2b86627bbb087c2bf40ebd972
#
_entry.id   cb7deaa2b86627bbb087c2bf40ebd972
#
_cell.length_a   1.000
_cell.length_b   1.000
_cell.length_c   1.000
_cell.angle_alpha   90.00
_cell.angle_beta   90.00
_cell.angle_gamma   90.00
#
_symmetry.space_group_name_H-M   'P 1'
#
loop_
_entity.id
_entity.type
_entity.pdbx_description
1 polymer ?
#
loop_
_entity_poly.entity_id
_entity_poly.type
_entity_poly.pdbx_seq_one_letter_code
_entity_poly.pdbx_strand_id
1 'polypeptide(L)'
;MENERITWVECPRDAMQGVVRFYPTEAKVRYLKQLMHCGFDVIDIGSFVSPKVIPQMADSAEVIRQLSPHKKGNKFLVICANKRGVDEAIDHPGVDIIGFPFSLSETFQ
;
A
#
# COMPACT_ATOMS: atom_id res chain seq x y z
N MET A 1 -26.55 -2.81 15.54
CA MET A 1 -26.46 -4.18 15.04
C MET A 1 -25.29 -4.87 15.70
N GLU A 2 -25.52 -6.01 16.25
CA GLU A 2 -24.50 -6.71 17.03
C GLU A 2 -23.33 -7.22 16.21
N ASN A 3 -23.49 -7.35 14.88
CA ASN A 3 -22.42 -7.84 14.03
C ASN A 3 -21.71 -6.73 13.26
N GLU A 4 -22.05 -5.50 13.55
CA GLU A 4 -21.35 -4.39 12.91
C GLU A 4 -19.98 -4.24 13.52
N ARG A 5 -18.99 -4.04 12.67
CA ARG A 5 -17.64 -3.72 13.12
C ARG A 5 -17.03 -2.70 12.18
N ILE A 6 -16.11 -1.95 12.74
CA ILE A 6 -15.36 -0.95 11.97
C ILE A 6 -14.19 -1.67 11.31
N THR A 7 -13.99 -1.39 10.02
CA THR A 7 -12.78 -1.82 9.32
C THR A 7 -11.67 -0.82 9.58
N TRP A 8 -10.58 -1.31 10.14
CA TRP A 8 -9.43 -0.47 10.49
C TRP A 8 -8.42 -0.50 9.35
N VAL A 9 -8.16 0.66 8.77
CA VAL A 9 -7.21 0.82 7.67
C VAL A 9 -6.04 1.67 8.16
N GLU A 10 -4.83 1.12 8.10
CA GLU A 10 -3.63 1.89 8.39
C GLU A 10 -2.97 2.28 7.07
N CYS A 11 -2.45 3.50 7.00
CA CYS A 11 -1.95 4.09 5.76
C CYS A 11 -0.46 4.44 5.82
N PRO A 12 0.44 3.47 6.04
CA PRO A 12 1.87 3.77 6.08
C PRO A 12 2.40 4.29 4.75
N ARG A 13 1.84 3.87 3.63
CA ARG A 13 2.23 4.37 2.31
C ARG A 13 2.08 5.89 2.25
N ASP A 14 0.96 6.41 2.71
CA ASP A 14 0.70 7.85 2.68
C ASP A 14 1.71 8.60 3.55
N ALA A 15 2.00 8.06 4.72
CA ALA A 15 2.97 8.67 5.63
C ALA A 15 4.38 8.70 5.04
N MET A 16 4.76 7.68 4.28
CA MET A 16 6.12 7.57 3.76
C MET A 16 6.35 8.27 2.43
N GLN A 17 5.31 8.36 1.58
CA GLN A 17 5.55 8.76 0.19
C GLN A 17 6.08 10.19 0.04
N GLY A 18 5.80 11.06 1.01
CA GLY A 18 6.29 12.44 0.98
C GLY A 18 7.68 12.61 1.57
N VAL A 19 8.29 11.56 2.10
CA VAL A 19 9.61 11.64 2.71
C VAL A 19 10.66 11.62 1.60
N VAL A 20 11.55 12.63 1.62
CA VAL A 20 12.54 12.79 0.57
C VAL A 20 13.61 11.71 0.62
N ARG A 21 14.04 11.34 1.84
CA ARG A 21 15.05 10.30 2.02
C ARG A 21 14.44 8.94 1.71
N PHE A 22 15.06 8.20 0.81
CA PHE A 22 14.59 6.85 0.47
C PHE A 22 14.90 5.88 1.62
N TYR A 23 13.89 5.19 2.10
CA TYR A 23 14.07 4.14 3.09
C TYR A 23 14.42 2.82 2.40
N PRO A 24 15.44 2.10 2.87
CA PRO A 24 15.76 0.79 2.30
C PRO A 24 14.57 -0.17 2.37
N THR A 25 14.49 -1.05 1.39
CA THR A 25 13.41 -2.04 1.33
C THR A 25 13.31 -2.86 2.62
N GLU A 26 14.43 -3.31 3.17
CA GLU A 26 14.40 -4.10 4.40
C GLU A 26 13.90 -3.31 5.61
N ALA A 27 14.14 -2.00 5.65
CA ALA A 27 13.60 -1.17 6.72
C ALA A 27 12.08 -1.06 6.60
N LYS A 28 11.58 -0.88 5.38
CA LYS A 28 10.14 -0.84 5.12
C LYS A 28 9.49 -2.16 5.50
N VAL A 29 10.08 -3.28 5.09
CA VAL A 29 9.54 -4.61 5.41
C VAL A 29 9.48 -4.81 6.91
N ARG A 30 10.52 -4.44 7.63
CA ARG A 30 10.56 -4.59 9.09
C ARG A 30 9.47 -3.77 9.78
N TYR A 31 9.30 -2.52 9.36
CA TYR A 31 8.27 -1.63 9.90
C TYR A 31 6.86 -2.15 9.61
N LEU A 32 6.61 -2.48 8.34
CA LEU A 32 5.28 -2.92 7.91
C LEU A 32 4.91 -4.26 8.52
N LYS A 33 5.89 -5.14 8.71
CA LYS A 33 5.66 -6.42 9.38
C LYS A 33 5.16 -6.22 10.81
N GLN A 34 5.69 -5.22 11.50
CA GLN A 34 5.20 -4.89 12.85
C GLN A 34 3.76 -4.37 12.80
N LEU A 35 3.43 -3.54 11.82
CA LEU A 35 2.06 -3.07 11.65
C LEU A 35 1.08 -4.21 11.41
N MET A 36 1.50 -5.25 10.69
CA MET A 36 0.66 -6.41 10.43
C MET A 36 0.22 -7.13 11.70
N HIS A 37 0.97 -6.97 12.79
CA HIS A 37 0.65 -7.58 14.07
C HIS A 37 -0.21 -6.68 14.97
N CYS A 38 -0.58 -5.48 14.50
CA CYS A 38 -1.33 -4.53 15.33
C CYS A 38 -2.84 -4.67 15.20
N GLY A 39 -3.33 -5.62 14.41
CA GLY A 39 -4.76 -5.88 14.30
C GLY A 39 -5.49 -5.06 13.25
N PHE A 40 -4.79 -4.39 12.36
CA PHE A 40 -5.43 -3.67 11.26
C PHE A 40 -6.00 -4.65 10.24
N ASP A 41 -7.19 -4.34 9.76
CA ASP A 41 -7.84 -5.18 8.74
C ASP A 41 -7.24 -5.00 7.36
N VAL A 42 -6.88 -3.75 7.04
CA VAL A 42 -6.32 -3.38 5.75
C VAL A 42 -5.11 -2.50 5.99
N ILE A 43 -4.05 -2.73 5.23
CA ILE A 43 -2.85 -1.90 5.25
C ILE A 43 -2.64 -1.34 3.85
N ASP A 44 -2.62 -0.01 3.74
CA ASP A 44 -2.27 0.70 2.51
C ASP A 44 -0.76 0.66 2.40
N ILE A 45 -0.26 -0.37 1.71
CA ILE A 45 1.11 -0.83 1.86
C ILE A 45 2.07 -0.26 0.81
N GLY A 46 1.54 0.21 -0.31
CA GLY A 46 2.42 0.71 -1.36
C GLY A 46 1.66 1.31 -2.52
N SER A 47 2.39 1.64 -3.57
CA SER A 47 1.83 2.32 -4.72
C SER A 47 2.49 1.80 -6.00
N PHE A 48 1.68 1.53 -7.01
CA PHE A 48 2.14 1.20 -8.35
C PHE A 48 1.99 2.42 -9.27
N VAL A 49 2.43 3.55 -8.77
CA VAL A 49 2.56 4.78 -9.51
C VAL A 49 3.99 4.86 -10.04
N SER A 50 4.20 5.59 -11.14
CA SER A 50 5.53 5.72 -11.74
C SER A 50 6.59 6.09 -10.69
N PRO A 51 7.73 5.37 -10.66
CA PRO A 51 8.82 5.72 -9.76
C PRO A 51 9.38 7.12 -9.97
N LYS A 52 9.18 7.70 -11.15
CA LYS A 52 9.57 9.08 -11.42
C LYS A 52 8.73 10.07 -10.63
N VAL A 53 7.48 9.70 -10.36
CA VAL A 53 6.54 10.55 -9.61
C VAL A 53 6.71 10.35 -8.11
N ILE A 54 6.79 9.09 -7.67
CA ILE A 54 6.92 8.75 -6.25
C ILE A 54 8.07 7.75 -6.09
N PRO A 55 9.33 8.24 -6.06
CA PRO A 55 10.49 7.34 -5.93
C PRO A 55 10.46 6.48 -4.67
N GLN A 56 9.91 7.00 -3.58
CA GLN A 56 9.85 6.28 -2.31
C GLN A 56 9.09 4.95 -2.44
N MET A 57 8.16 4.87 -3.38
CA MET A 57 7.31 3.69 -3.57
C MET A 57 7.79 2.78 -4.69
N ALA A 58 8.98 3.02 -5.25
CA ALA A 58 9.50 2.25 -6.38
C ALA A 58 9.66 0.76 -6.08
N ASP A 59 9.87 0.41 -4.80
CA ASP A 59 10.08 -0.96 -4.35
C ASP A 59 8.81 -1.64 -3.82
N SER A 60 7.63 -1.08 -4.10
CA SER A 60 6.37 -1.61 -3.55
C SER A 60 6.15 -3.08 -3.87
N ALA A 61 6.43 -3.50 -5.11
CA ALA A 61 6.24 -4.91 -5.51
C ALA A 61 7.11 -5.85 -4.67
N GLU A 62 8.36 -5.48 -4.46
CA GLU A 62 9.29 -6.29 -3.68
C GLU A 62 8.89 -6.33 -2.19
N VAL A 63 8.49 -5.19 -1.65
CA VAL A 63 8.01 -5.11 -0.26
C VAL A 63 6.82 -6.05 -0.06
N ILE A 64 5.84 -6.00 -0.96
CA ILE A 64 4.65 -6.86 -0.86
C ILE A 64 5.03 -8.33 -1.00
N ARG A 65 5.93 -8.65 -1.92
CA ARG A 65 6.38 -10.02 -2.12
C ARG A 65 6.98 -10.59 -0.84
N GLN A 66 7.79 -9.80 -0.14
CA GLN A 66 8.42 -10.25 1.10
C GLN A 66 7.43 -10.37 2.25
N LEU A 67 6.39 -9.54 2.28
CA LEU A 67 5.43 -9.51 3.38
C LEU A 67 4.28 -10.50 3.22
N SER A 68 3.94 -10.87 2.00
CA SER A 68 2.77 -11.72 1.73
C SER A 68 2.76 -13.02 2.53
N PRO A 69 3.89 -13.74 2.68
CA PRO A 69 3.89 -14.99 3.47
C PRO A 69 3.57 -14.77 4.95
N HIS A 70 3.65 -13.54 5.44
CA HIS A 70 3.45 -13.22 6.85
C HIS A 70 2.05 -12.71 7.15
N LYS A 71 1.15 -12.68 6.18
CA LYS A 71 -0.21 -12.20 6.39
C LYS A 71 -0.95 -13.08 7.40
N LYS A 72 -1.71 -12.41 8.27
CA LYS A 72 -2.52 -13.07 9.29
C LYS A 72 -3.91 -12.43 9.31
N GLY A 73 -4.62 -12.53 8.18
CA GLY A 73 -5.93 -11.93 8.05
C GLY A 73 -5.94 -10.48 7.58
N ASN A 74 -4.77 -9.86 7.50
CA ASN A 74 -4.66 -8.52 6.91
C ASN A 74 -4.88 -8.60 5.40
N LYS A 75 -5.38 -7.50 4.83
CA LYS A 75 -5.44 -7.32 3.38
C LYS A 75 -4.51 -6.19 2.99
N PHE A 76 -3.84 -6.35 1.87
CA PHE A 76 -2.94 -5.33 1.34
C PHE A 76 -3.64 -4.52 0.27
N LEU A 77 -3.66 -3.21 0.48
CA LEU A 77 -4.19 -2.25 -0.48
C LEU A 77 -3.01 -1.51 -1.12
N VAL A 78 -3.07 -1.34 -2.43
CA VAL A 78 -2.11 -0.51 -3.15
C VAL A 78 -2.83 0.59 -3.91
N ILE A 79 -2.17 1.73 -4.06
CA ILE A 79 -2.70 2.85 -4.83
C ILE A 79 -2.22 2.74 -6.27
N CYS A 80 -3.15 2.86 -7.20
CA CYS A 80 -2.86 2.91 -8.63
C CYS A 80 -3.48 4.17 -9.20
N ALA A 81 -2.76 4.85 -10.09
CA ALA A 81 -3.22 6.11 -10.66
C ALA A 81 -3.58 6.00 -12.14
N ASN A 82 -3.31 4.86 -12.76
CA ASN A 82 -3.59 4.65 -14.19
C ASN A 82 -3.74 3.16 -14.50
N LYS A 83 -4.09 2.88 -15.76
CA LYS A 83 -4.31 1.50 -16.18
C LYS A 83 -3.07 0.61 -16.01
N ARG A 84 -1.89 1.15 -16.31
CA ARG A 84 -0.65 0.37 -16.18
C ARG A 84 -0.43 -0.10 -14.74
N GLY A 85 -0.65 0.79 -13.78
CA GLY A 85 -0.53 0.45 -12.37
C GLY A 85 -1.55 -0.60 -11.95
N VAL A 86 -2.79 -0.48 -12.44
CA VAL A 86 -3.83 -1.46 -12.14
C VAL A 86 -3.47 -2.83 -12.72
N ASP A 87 -2.98 -2.87 -13.95
CA ASP A 87 -2.58 -4.13 -14.58
C ASP A 87 -1.44 -4.79 -13.79
N GLU A 88 -0.49 -4.01 -13.33
CA GLU A 88 0.60 -4.51 -12.49
C GLU A 88 0.07 -5.06 -11.17
N ALA A 89 -0.85 -4.36 -10.54
CA ALA A 89 -1.44 -4.77 -9.28
C ALA A 89 -2.23 -6.07 -9.41
N ILE A 90 -3.00 -6.19 -10.49
CA ILE A 90 -3.79 -7.41 -10.75
C ILE A 90 -2.90 -8.63 -10.87
N ASP A 91 -1.74 -8.47 -11.50
CA ASP A 91 -0.80 -9.58 -11.70
C ASP A 91 0.01 -9.92 -10.45
N HIS A 92 -0.04 -9.08 -9.42
CA HIS A 92 0.76 -9.29 -8.21
C HIS A 92 -0.06 -10.08 -7.18
N PRO A 93 0.36 -11.30 -6.84
CA PRO A 93 -0.46 -12.17 -5.98
C PRO A 93 -0.66 -11.66 -4.55
N GLY A 94 0.19 -10.75 -4.09
CA GLY A 94 0.07 -10.22 -2.74
C GLY A 94 -0.91 -9.08 -2.58
N VAL A 95 -1.46 -8.55 -3.68
CA VAL A 95 -2.38 -7.42 -3.64
C VAL A 95 -3.81 -7.90 -3.49
N ASP A 96 -4.52 -7.39 -2.50
CA ASP A 96 -5.92 -7.75 -2.25
C ASP A 96 -6.90 -6.67 -2.69
N ILE A 97 -6.51 -5.41 -2.57
CA ILE A 97 -7.39 -4.26 -2.82
C ILE A 97 -6.62 -3.22 -3.64
N ILE A 98 -7.28 -2.67 -4.65
CA ILE A 98 -6.74 -1.57 -5.43
C ILE A 98 -7.47 -0.30 -5.04
N GLY A 99 -6.72 0.72 -4.60
CA GLY A 99 -7.23 2.04 -4.33
C GLY A 99 -6.92 2.95 -5.51
N PHE A 100 -7.93 3.65 -5.99
CA PHE A 100 -7.76 4.61 -7.08
C PHE A 100 -8.14 5.99 -6.58
N PRO A 101 -7.20 6.95 -6.53
CA PRO A 101 -7.51 8.27 -6.01
C PRO A 101 -8.42 9.03 -6.98
N PHE A 102 -9.42 9.70 -6.41
CA PHE A 102 -10.35 10.50 -7.17
C PHE A 102 -10.57 11.81 -6.44
N SER A 103 -10.57 12.91 -7.18
CA SER A 103 -10.80 14.23 -6.60
C SER A 103 -11.63 15.07 -7.55
N LEU A 104 -12.51 15.88 -6.99
CA LEU A 104 -13.25 16.87 -7.73
C LEU A 104 -12.47 18.18 -7.90
N SER A 105 -11.31 18.29 -7.25
CA SER A 105 -10.46 19.48 -7.33
C SER A 105 -9.61 19.45 -8.60
N GLU A 106 -9.68 20.50 -9.40
CA GLU A 106 -8.83 20.64 -10.58
C GLU A 106 -7.36 20.70 -10.21
N THR A 107 -7.06 21.27 -9.04
CA THR A 107 -5.69 21.41 -8.57
C THR A 107 -5.05 20.05 -8.27
N PHE A 108 -5.86 19.11 -7.76
CA PHE A 108 -5.37 17.77 -7.44
C PHE A 108 -5.08 16.97 -8.71
N GLN A 109 -5.94 17.12 -9.70
CA GLN A 109 -5.81 16.37 -10.94
C GLN A 109 -4.74 16.96 -11.87
#